data_ae49aec93a402733400d4437dcc832f6
#
_entry.id   ae49aec93a402733400d4437dcc832f6
#
_cell.length_a   1.000
_cell.length_b   1.000
_cell.length_c   1.000
_cell.angle_alpha   90.00
_cell.angle_beta   90.00
_cell.angle_gamma   90.00
#
_symmetry.space_group_name_H-M   'P 1'
#
loop_
_entity.id
_entity.type
_entity.pdbx_description
1 polymer ?
#
loop_
_entity_poly.entity_id
_entity_poly.type
_entity_poly.pdbx_seq_one_letter_code
_entity_poly.pdbx_strand_id
1 'polypeptide(L)'
;MEIRRRRWRPDGTGLRLLDRSLPAIALLVLGVATLSTGCAFKAPSGRASASMSAVGVEERPYRIHVGDSLDVRFYKTPELNVEKVPVRIDGKISLDLVGDVQAAGLEPDELSANLVRTYSKELEEPQIAVIVRSFGGQVYVGGEVNKPATLNFSEGLTALQAIQGAGGFTVEASMQNVVLVRRAGDHYEGYRLFLKTALNGDDYTQDVALQPNDVVYVPKSRIANLDLIVSQYFNKLIPQIPIGLPIF
;
A
#
# COMPACT_ATOMS: atom_id res chain seq x y z
N MET A 1 47.47 -7.63 -5.81
CA MET A 1 46.96 -7.14 -7.10
C MET A 1 46.39 -5.76 -6.88
N GLU A 2 47.29 -4.75 -7.13
CA GLU A 2 47.06 -3.34 -6.80
C GLU A 2 46.26 -2.65 -7.88
N ILE A 3 45.12 -2.01 -7.52
CA ILE A 3 44.37 -1.16 -8.42
C ILE A 3 44.73 0.30 -8.09
N ARG A 4 45.50 0.88 -9.01
CA ARG A 4 45.96 2.28 -9.01
C ARG A 4 44.76 3.24 -9.12
N ARG A 5 44.60 4.11 -8.13
CA ARG A 5 43.80 5.33 -8.19
C ARG A 5 44.55 6.38 -9.04
N ARG A 6 43.98 6.81 -10.17
CA ARG A 6 44.43 7.98 -10.90
C ARG A 6 43.75 9.22 -10.34
N ARG A 7 44.58 10.08 -9.77
CA ARG A 7 44.24 11.42 -9.28
C ARG A 7 44.35 12.38 -10.48
N TRP A 8 43.27 13.08 -10.79
CA TRP A 8 43.25 14.15 -11.79
C TRP A 8 43.67 15.47 -11.12
N ARG A 9 44.68 16.16 -11.67
CA ARG A 9 45.12 17.51 -11.26
C ARG A 9 44.75 18.49 -12.37
N PRO A 10 44.27 19.71 -12.06
CA PRO A 10 44.19 20.81 -13.01
C PRO A 10 45.41 21.71 -12.87
N ASP A 11 46.16 21.85 -13.92
CA ASP A 11 47.19 22.89 -14.07
C ASP A 11 46.57 23.94 -15.01
N GLY A 12 46.43 25.16 -14.77
CA GLY A 12 47.32 26.15 -14.22
C GLY A 12 47.99 26.97 -15.32
N THR A 13 47.61 28.25 -15.41
CA THR A 13 48.37 29.40 -15.93
C THR A 13 48.50 29.65 -17.44
N GLY A 14 48.14 30.89 -17.81
CA GLY A 14 48.49 31.52 -19.09
C GLY A 14 47.91 32.91 -19.30
N LEU A 15 48.28 33.82 -18.40
CA LEU A 15 48.07 35.27 -18.56
C LEU A 15 48.95 35.82 -19.68
N ARG A 16 48.43 36.52 -20.68
CA ARG A 16 49.14 37.55 -21.43
C ARG A 16 48.25 38.73 -21.78
N LEU A 17 48.58 39.83 -21.16
CA LEU A 17 48.26 41.22 -21.51
C LEU A 17 49.00 41.64 -22.78
N LEU A 18 48.42 42.54 -23.58
CA LEU A 18 48.94 43.62 -24.41
C LEU A 18 47.82 44.12 -25.31
N ASP A 19 47.37 45.25 -25.26
CA ASP A 19 47.76 46.65 -25.22
C ASP A 19 47.21 47.35 -26.47
N ARG A 20 46.51 48.48 -26.26
CA ARG A 20 46.38 49.68 -27.06
C ARG A 20 45.80 49.63 -28.48
N SER A 21 44.68 50.25 -28.71
CA SER A 21 44.54 51.64 -29.25
C SER A 21 43.18 51.87 -29.84
N LEU A 22 42.48 52.88 -29.36
CA LEU A 22 41.39 53.57 -30.03
C LEU A 22 41.92 54.34 -31.25
N PRO A 23 41.13 54.61 -32.28
CA PRO A 23 40.26 55.78 -32.16
C PRO A 23 38.87 55.66 -32.86
N ALA A 24 38.05 56.57 -32.37
CA ALA A 24 36.74 56.98 -32.85
C ALA A 24 36.58 57.11 -34.37
N ILE A 25 35.46 56.60 -34.88
CA ILE A 25 34.70 57.23 -36.00
C ILE A 25 33.24 57.02 -35.69
N ALA A 26 32.57 58.15 -35.51
CA ALA A 26 31.12 58.23 -35.52
C ALA A 26 30.59 58.05 -36.92
N LEU A 27 29.41 57.49 -37.09
CA LEU A 27 28.31 57.99 -37.90
C LEU A 27 27.34 56.87 -38.31
N LEU A 28 26.16 56.94 -37.77
CA LEU A 28 24.92 57.01 -38.51
C LEU A 28 24.65 55.94 -39.55
N VAL A 29 23.88 54.86 -39.24
CA VAL A 29 22.90 54.30 -40.16
C VAL A 29 21.67 53.81 -39.40
N LEU A 30 20.68 54.54 -39.57
CA LEU A 30 19.24 54.40 -39.60
C LEU A 30 18.75 52.96 -39.80
N GLY A 31 17.96 52.49 -38.88
CA GLY A 31 16.70 51.79 -39.05
C GLY A 31 16.66 50.50 -39.91
N VAL A 32 16.63 49.35 -39.23
CA VAL A 32 15.67 48.28 -39.59
C VAL A 32 15.15 47.67 -38.30
N ALA A 33 13.95 48.03 -37.93
CA ALA A 33 13.18 47.36 -36.89
C ALA A 33 12.73 46.01 -37.48
N THR A 34 13.46 44.94 -37.21
CA THR A 34 12.94 43.58 -37.39
C THR A 34 12.12 43.19 -36.20
N LEU A 35 10.81 43.23 -36.37
CA LEU A 35 9.85 42.60 -35.49
C LEU A 35 10.13 41.08 -35.46
N SER A 36 10.99 40.65 -34.58
CA SER A 36 11.01 39.24 -34.14
C SER A 36 9.89 39.03 -33.15
N THR A 37 8.72 38.65 -33.64
CA THR A 37 7.66 38.05 -32.85
C THR A 37 8.19 36.73 -32.32
N GLY A 38 8.94 36.81 -31.20
CA GLY A 38 9.28 35.66 -30.41
C GLY A 38 8.00 35.17 -29.74
N CYS A 39 7.46 34.04 -30.23
CA CYS A 39 6.52 33.28 -29.44
C CYS A 39 7.19 32.92 -28.12
N ALA A 40 6.97 33.77 -27.12
CA ALA A 40 7.30 33.42 -25.73
C ALA A 40 6.39 32.24 -25.35
N PHE A 41 6.91 31.05 -25.49
CA PHE A 41 6.33 29.86 -24.88
C PHE A 41 6.42 30.11 -23.36
N LYS A 42 5.36 30.66 -22.80
CA LYS A 42 5.22 30.83 -21.37
C LYS A 42 5.08 29.44 -20.78
N ALA A 43 6.23 28.84 -20.41
CA ALA A 43 6.24 27.64 -19.60
C ALA A 43 5.37 27.91 -18.38
N PRO A 44 4.41 27.05 -18.03
CA PRO A 44 3.65 27.20 -16.81
C PRO A 44 4.62 27.06 -15.65
N SER A 45 5.03 28.19 -15.07
CA SER A 45 5.75 28.24 -13.80
C SER A 45 4.78 27.97 -12.65
N GLY A 46 4.08 26.88 -12.74
CA GLY A 46 3.37 26.25 -11.66
C GLY A 46 4.26 25.19 -11.03
N ARG A 47 5.29 25.61 -10.29
CA ARG A 47 5.76 24.79 -9.18
C ARG A 47 4.62 24.83 -8.16
N ALA A 48 3.65 23.95 -8.35
CA ALA A 48 2.94 23.41 -7.23
C ALA A 48 3.99 22.66 -6.41
N SER A 49 4.65 23.35 -5.49
CA SER A 49 5.08 22.70 -4.27
C SER A 49 3.77 22.26 -3.62
N ALA A 50 3.23 21.13 -4.07
CA ALA A 50 2.38 20.34 -3.24
C ALA A 50 3.26 20.07 -2.02
N SER A 51 3.10 20.89 -0.98
CA SER A 51 3.36 20.44 0.36
C SER A 51 2.55 19.16 0.42
N MET A 52 3.22 18.02 0.37
CA MET A 52 2.66 16.79 0.87
C MET A 52 2.41 17.08 2.36
N SER A 53 1.26 17.72 2.62
CA SER A 53 0.61 17.54 3.88
C SER A 53 0.48 16.03 3.93
N ALA A 54 1.31 15.40 4.74
CA ALA A 54 1.11 14.02 5.12
C ALA A 54 -0.38 13.97 5.45
N VAL A 55 -1.16 13.36 4.55
CA VAL A 55 -2.47 12.85 4.93
C VAL A 55 -2.10 12.07 6.17
N GLY A 56 -2.51 12.60 7.33
CA GLY A 56 -2.25 11.93 8.58
C GLY A 56 -2.85 10.55 8.39
N VAL A 57 -2.00 9.61 8.06
CA VAL A 57 -2.29 8.22 8.26
C VAL A 57 -2.46 8.18 9.77
N GLU A 58 -3.71 8.27 10.21
CA GLU A 58 -4.06 7.91 11.57
C GLU A 58 -3.51 6.50 11.70
N GLU A 59 -2.34 6.37 12.32
CA GLU A 59 -1.74 5.08 12.62
C GLU A 59 -2.71 4.37 13.56
N ARG A 60 -3.67 3.69 12.98
CA ARG A 60 -4.52 2.79 13.75
C ARG A 60 -3.65 1.61 14.09
N PRO A 61 -3.46 1.32 15.39
CA PRO A 61 -2.64 0.19 15.78
C PRO A 61 -3.19 -1.08 15.13
N TYR A 62 -2.28 -1.88 14.59
CA TYR A 62 -2.63 -3.14 13.96
C TYR A 62 -3.29 -4.06 14.97
N ARG A 63 -4.43 -4.66 14.60
CA ARG A 63 -5.11 -5.70 15.39
C ARG A 63 -4.97 -7.05 14.70
N ILE A 64 -4.60 -8.04 15.46
CA ILE A 64 -4.42 -9.41 15.00
C ILE A 64 -5.74 -9.95 14.43
N HIS A 65 -5.68 -10.57 13.25
CA HIS A 65 -6.82 -11.15 12.55
C HIS A 65 -6.73 -12.67 12.52
N VAL A 66 -7.90 -13.30 12.30
CA VAL A 66 -7.96 -14.74 12.03
C VAL A 66 -7.15 -15.07 10.77
N GLY A 67 -6.33 -16.12 10.84
CA GLY A 67 -5.44 -16.54 9.77
C GLY A 67 -4.05 -15.90 9.80
N ASP A 68 -3.82 -14.91 10.65
CA ASP A 68 -2.46 -14.40 10.87
C ASP A 68 -1.53 -15.48 11.40
N SER A 69 -0.25 -15.32 11.13
CA SER A 69 0.79 -16.18 11.68
C SER A 69 1.69 -15.37 12.61
N LEU A 70 1.79 -15.81 13.84
CA LEU A 70 2.51 -15.13 14.91
C LEU A 70 3.74 -15.93 15.32
N ASP A 71 4.83 -15.22 15.67
CA ASP A 71 5.91 -15.81 16.47
C ASP A 71 5.75 -15.35 17.92
N VAL A 72 5.81 -16.28 18.84
CA VAL A 72 5.85 -16.01 20.29
C VAL A 72 7.24 -16.32 20.79
N ARG A 73 7.93 -15.33 21.32
CA ARG A 73 9.32 -15.44 21.77
C ARG A 73 9.44 -15.19 23.26
N PHE A 74 10.06 -16.14 23.94
CA PHE A 74 10.36 -16.06 25.38
C PHE A 74 11.84 -15.70 25.55
N TYR A 75 12.11 -14.57 26.19
CA TYR A 75 13.47 -14.07 26.32
C TYR A 75 14.32 -14.91 27.28
N LYS A 76 13.72 -15.35 28.41
CA LYS A 76 14.40 -16.13 29.45
C LYS A 76 14.35 -17.64 29.23
N THR A 77 13.41 -18.14 28.43
CA THR A 77 13.14 -19.56 28.17
C THR A 77 13.00 -19.82 26.67
N PRO A 78 14.10 -19.73 25.89
CA PRO A 78 14.04 -19.86 24.42
C PRO A 78 13.48 -21.20 23.94
N GLU A 79 13.50 -22.25 24.74
CA GLU A 79 12.91 -23.55 24.47
C GLU A 79 11.39 -23.53 24.30
N LEU A 80 10.73 -22.50 24.83
CA LEU A 80 9.29 -22.27 24.66
C LEU A 80 8.96 -21.38 23.46
N ASN A 81 9.96 -20.96 22.68
CA ASN A 81 9.72 -20.18 21.47
C ASN A 81 8.88 -20.98 20.49
N VAL A 82 7.82 -20.38 20.00
CA VAL A 82 6.98 -20.99 18.96
C VAL A 82 6.95 -20.05 17.76
N GLU A 83 7.30 -20.59 16.58
CA GLU A 83 7.26 -19.84 15.34
C GLU A 83 6.06 -20.24 14.50
N LYS A 84 5.53 -19.28 13.74
CA LYS A 84 4.42 -19.48 12.80
C LYS A 84 3.15 -20.07 13.43
N VAL A 85 2.81 -19.62 14.63
CA VAL A 85 1.55 -20.00 15.28
C VAL A 85 0.39 -19.38 14.52
N PRO A 86 -0.51 -20.15 13.92
CA PRO A 86 -1.65 -19.60 13.20
C PRO A 86 -2.73 -19.14 14.18
N VAL A 87 -3.32 -17.98 13.90
CA VAL A 87 -4.54 -17.55 14.57
C VAL A 87 -5.71 -18.32 13.97
N ARG A 88 -6.33 -19.16 14.77
CA ARG A 88 -7.40 -20.07 14.36
C ARG A 88 -8.69 -19.30 14.03
N ILE A 89 -9.64 -19.99 13.40
CA ILE A 89 -10.95 -19.43 13.03
C ILE A 89 -11.79 -18.96 14.23
N ASP A 90 -11.53 -19.50 15.41
CA ASP A 90 -12.15 -19.07 16.68
C ASP A 90 -11.41 -17.85 17.31
N GLY A 91 -10.41 -17.30 16.62
CA GLY A 91 -9.63 -16.15 17.05
C GLY A 91 -8.56 -16.45 18.09
N LYS A 92 -8.29 -17.71 18.38
CA LYS A 92 -7.34 -18.13 19.41
C LYS A 92 -6.05 -18.66 18.79
N ILE A 93 -4.98 -18.64 19.58
CA ILE A 93 -3.73 -19.35 19.35
C ILE A 93 -3.55 -20.43 20.41
N SER A 94 -2.95 -21.56 20.03
CA SER A 94 -2.65 -22.65 20.98
C SER A 94 -1.17 -22.63 21.30
N LEU A 95 -0.84 -22.56 22.60
CA LEU A 95 0.53 -22.48 23.10
C LEU A 95 0.75 -23.55 24.19
N ASP A 96 1.99 -24.00 24.29
CA ASP A 96 2.38 -24.94 25.34
C ASP A 96 2.17 -24.35 26.73
N LEU A 97 1.91 -25.19 27.73
CA LEU A 97 1.65 -24.90 29.12
C LEU A 97 0.33 -24.18 29.42
N VAL A 98 -0.08 -23.23 28.58
CA VAL A 98 -1.26 -22.37 28.83
C VAL A 98 -2.47 -22.70 27.97
N GLY A 99 -2.28 -23.51 26.92
CA GLY A 99 -3.35 -23.92 26.00
C GLY A 99 -3.83 -22.81 25.09
N ASP A 100 -5.14 -22.65 24.96
CA ASP A 100 -5.79 -21.72 24.03
C ASP A 100 -5.88 -20.30 24.60
N VAL A 101 -5.32 -19.31 23.90
CA VAL A 101 -5.31 -17.89 24.28
C VAL A 101 -5.96 -17.06 23.19
N GLN A 102 -6.85 -16.12 23.55
CA GLN A 102 -7.45 -15.17 22.62
C GLN A 102 -6.37 -14.26 22.02
N ALA A 103 -6.31 -14.19 20.68
CA ALA A 103 -5.37 -13.37 19.94
C ALA A 103 -6.07 -12.39 18.98
N ALA A 104 -7.07 -12.85 18.23
CA ALA A 104 -7.77 -11.99 17.29
C ALA A 104 -8.48 -10.82 17.98
N GLY A 105 -8.36 -9.62 17.37
CA GLY A 105 -8.90 -8.37 17.88
C GLY A 105 -7.99 -7.62 18.85
N LEU A 106 -6.92 -8.26 19.33
CA LEU A 106 -5.91 -7.64 20.20
C LEU A 106 -4.77 -7.03 19.37
N GLU A 107 -4.13 -6.03 19.92
CA GLU A 107 -2.83 -5.56 19.43
C GLU A 107 -1.72 -6.55 19.86
N PRO A 108 -0.60 -6.66 19.10
CA PRO A 108 0.50 -7.56 19.48
C PRO A 108 1.03 -7.31 20.90
N ASP A 109 1.08 -6.05 21.31
CA ASP A 109 1.51 -5.66 22.66
C ASP A 109 0.49 -6.05 23.74
N GLU A 110 -0.81 -5.92 23.44
CA GLU A 110 -1.89 -6.38 24.32
C GLU A 110 -1.84 -7.91 24.50
N LEU A 111 -1.62 -8.65 23.39
CA LEU A 111 -1.46 -10.10 23.46
C LEU A 111 -0.22 -10.49 24.26
N SER A 112 0.92 -9.80 24.04
CA SER A 112 2.15 -10.00 24.82
C SER A 112 1.91 -9.84 26.31
N ALA A 113 1.25 -8.75 26.73
CA ALA A 113 0.91 -8.51 28.14
C ALA A 113 -0.04 -9.58 28.72
N ASN A 114 -0.99 -10.07 27.92
CA ASN A 114 -1.88 -11.16 28.32
C ASN A 114 -1.12 -12.47 28.51
N LEU A 115 -0.19 -12.78 27.60
CA LEU A 115 0.66 -13.97 27.70
C LEU A 115 1.55 -13.90 28.95
N VAL A 116 2.19 -12.76 29.21
CA VAL A 116 3.00 -12.56 30.42
C VAL A 116 2.17 -12.87 31.69
N ARG A 117 0.95 -12.34 31.78
CA ARG A 117 0.07 -12.61 32.93
C ARG A 117 -0.32 -14.08 33.05
N THR A 118 -0.54 -14.75 31.94
CA THR A 118 -0.96 -16.15 31.94
C THR A 118 0.20 -17.06 32.31
N TYR A 119 1.38 -16.83 31.74
CA TYR A 119 2.59 -17.61 32.00
C TYR A 119 3.22 -17.32 33.37
N SER A 120 2.93 -16.19 34.02
CA SER A 120 3.42 -15.89 35.39
C SER A 120 2.96 -16.88 36.46
N LYS A 121 2.00 -17.76 36.14
CA LYS A 121 1.56 -18.84 37.01
C LYS A 121 2.51 -20.05 36.99
N GLU A 122 3.23 -20.22 35.85
CA GLU A 122 4.08 -21.38 35.58
C GLU A 122 5.57 -21.00 35.50
N LEU A 123 5.89 -19.73 35.18
CA LEU A 123 7.24 -19.22 34.96
C LEU A 123 7.53 -18.03 35.87
N GLU A 124 8.77 -17.93 36.36
CA GLU A 124 9.25 -16.76 37.11
C GLU A 124 9.58 -15.61 36.12
N GLU A 125 8.92 -14.47 36.31
CA GLU A 125 9.13 -13.24 35.52
C GLU A 125 9.25 -13.48 34.00
N PRO A 126 8.23 -14.04 33.36
CA PRO A 126 8.29 -14.30 31.93
C PRO A 126 8.37 -12.98 31.14
N GLN A 127 9.29 -12.92 30.17
CA GLN A 127 9.38 -11.82 29.18
C GLN A 127 9.05 -12.40 27.82
N ILE A 128 7.91 -11.97 27.27
CA ILE A 128 7.33 -12.53 26.05
C ILE A 128 7.15 -11.43 25.03
N ALA A 129 7.57 -11.67 23.79
CA ALA A 129 7.30 -10.81 22.65
C ALA A 129 6.45 -11.55 21.61
N VAL A 130 5.48 -10.85 21.04
CA VAL A 130 4.64 -11.34 19.93
C VAL A 130 5.01 -10.59 18.68
N ILE A 131 5.36 -11.33 17.62
CA ILE A 131 5.76 -10.78 16.32
C ILE A 131 4.80 -11.31 15.27
N VAL A 132 4.14 -10.42 14.53
CA VAL A 132 3.31 -10.80 13.37
C VAL A 132 4.23 -11.13 12.20
N ARG A 133 4.20 -12.38 11.72
CA ARG A 133 5.03 -12.88 10.62
C ARG A 133 4.37 -12.71 9.26
N SER A 134 3.11 -13.03 9.20
CA SER A 134 2.33 -12.87 7.98
C SER A 134 0.88 -12.58 8.32
N PHE A 135 0.29 -11.74 7.49
CA PHE A 135 -1.12 -11.40 7.56
C PHE A 135 -1.91 -12.51 6.84
N GLY A 136 -2.85 -13.13 7.54
CA GLY A 136 -3.59 -14.29 7.04
C GLY A 136 -4.72 -13.95 6.08
N GLY A 137 -4.91 -12.67 5.78
CA GLY A 137 -5.95 -12.24 4.87
C GLY A 137 -5.54 -12.32 3.40
N GLN A 138 -6.55 -12.45 2.55
CA GLN A 138 -6.42 -12.33 1.10
C GLN A 138 -7.36 -11.24 0.59
N VAL A 139 -7.00 -10.64 -0.54
CA VAL A 139 -7.84 -9.71 -1.28
C VAL A 139 -8.04 -10.28 -2.68
N TYR A 140 -9.26 -10.25 -3.13
CA TYR A 140 -9.64 -10.78 -4.43
C TYR A 140 -9.82 -9.63 -5.42
N VAL A 141 -9.10 -9.67 -6.53
CA VAL A 141 -9.20 -8.66 -7.60
C VAL A 141 -9.68 -9.32 -8.88
N GLY A 142 -10.78 -8.81 -9.43
CA GLY A 142 -11.39 -9.39 -10.62
C GLY A 142 -12.07 -8.37 -11.52
N GLY A 143 -12.63 -8.86 -12.63
CA GLY A 143 -13.24 -8.05 -13.69
C GLY A 143 -12.20 -7.59 -14.72
N GLU A 144 -12.31 -6.35 -15.17
CA GLU A 144 -11.47 -5.75 -16.22
C GLU A 144 -10.10 -5.31 -15.67
N VAL A 145 -9.33 -6.29 -15.22
CA VAL A 145 -7.91 -6.17 -14.86
C VAL A 145 -7.10 -7.13 -15.73
N ASN A 146 -5.84 -6.82 -16.00
CA ASN A 146 -5.02 -7.62 -16.91
C ASN A 146 -4.81 -9.06 -16.42
N LYS A 147 -4.72 -9.26 -15.10
CA LYS A 147 -4.50 -10.58 -14.47
C LYS A 147 -5.36 -10.69 -13.20
N PRO A 148 -6.63 -11.10 -13.29
CA PRO A 148 -7.43 -11.37 -12.11
C PRO A 148 -6.68 -12.29 -11.15
N ALA A 149 -6.58 -11.91 -9.88
CA ALA A 149 -5.73 -12.57 -8.92
C ALA A 149 -6.27 -12.48 -7.49
N THR A 150 -5.85 -13.45 -6.69
CA THR A 150 -5.93 -13.36 -5.24
C THR A 150 -4.58 -12.88 -4.73
N LEU A 151 -4.58 -11.77 -3.99
CA LEU A 151 -3.39 -11.15 -3.43
C LEU A 151 -3.33 -11.38 -1.92
N ASN A 152 -2.16 -11.56 -1.38
CA ASN A 152 -1.99 -11.57 0.06
C ASN A 152 -2.27 -10.16 0.60
N PHE A 153 -3.08 -10.07 1.64
CA PHE A 153 -3.34 -8.82 2.33
C PHE A 153 -2.06 -8.34 3.03
N SER A 154 -1.83 -7.05 2.98
CA SER A 154 -0.87 -6.35 3.83
C SER A 154 -1.52 -5.09 4.37
N GLU A 155 -1.12 -4.68 5.56
CA GLU A 155 -1.65 -3.45 6.14
C GLU A 155 -1.32 -2.24 5.27
N GLY A 156 -2.31 -1.35 5.10
CA GLY A 156 -2.18 -0.19 4.21
C GLY A 156 -2.37 -0.51 2.72
N LEU A 157 -2.65 -1.76 2.34
CA LEU A 157 -2.97 -2.10 0.95
C LEU A 157 -4.22 -1.37 0.50
N THR A 158 -4.11 -0.55 -0.56
CA THR A 158 -5.24 0.19 -1.11
C THR A 158 -5.88 -0.53 -2.30
N ALA A 159 -7.09 -0.09 -2.67
CA ALA A 159 -7.80 -0.63 -3.83
C ALA A 159 -7.00 -0.43 -5.13
N LEU A 160 -6.37 0.72 -5.30
CA LEU A 160 -5.54 1.00 -6.47
C LEU A 160 -4.28 0.13 -6.51
N GLN A 161 -3.60 -0.05 -5.37
CA GLN A 161 -2.43 -0.91 -5.26
C GLN A 161 -2.78 -2.38 -5.56
N ALA A 162 -3.93 -2.86 -5.07
CA ALA A 162 -4.40 -4.21 -5.36
C ALA A 162 -4.68 -4.41 -6.86
N ILE A 163 -5.31 -3.45 -7.52
CA ILE A 163 -5.53 -3.48 -8.97
C ILE A 163 -4.19 -3.46 -9.72
N GLN A 164 -3.21 -2.67 -9.29
CA GLN A 164 -1.87 -2.68 -9.87
C GLN A 164 -1.17 -4.04 -9.67
N GLY A 165 -1.32 -4.67 -8.52
CA GLY A 165 -0.85 -6.03 -8.26
C GLY A 165 -1.49 -7.08 -9.18
N ALA A 166 -2.73 -6.85 -9.62
CA ALA A 166 -3.44 -7.62 -10.64
C ALA A 166 -3.07 -7.23 -12.09
N GLY A 167 -1.96 -6.50 -12.28
CA GLY A 167 -1.46 -6.07 -13.60
C GLY A 167 -2.11 -4.80 -14.15
N GLY A 168 -2.88 -4.07 -13.34
CA GLY A 168 -3.54 -2.83 -13.71
C GLY A 168 -4.85 -3.02 -14.48
N PHE A 169 -5.48 -1.91 -14.82
CA PHE A 169 -6.74 -1.87 -15.57
C PHE A 169 -6.56 -2.31 -17.03
N THR A 170 -7.55 -2.98 -17.59
CA THR A 170 -7.64 -3.18 -19.05
C THR A 170 -8.09 -1.89 -19.75
N VAL A 171 -7.98 -1.84 -21.08
CA VAL A 171 -8.43 -0.71 -21.90
C VAL A 171 -9.96 -0.49 -21.77
N GLU A 172 -10.71 -1.57 -21.52
CA GLU A 172 -12.18 -1.55 -21.41
C GLU A 172 -12.66 -1.26 -19.97
N ALA A 173 -11.76 -1.12 -19.02
CA ALA A 173 -12.08 -0.96 -17.61
C ALA A 173 -12.76 0.38 -17.29
N SER A 174 -13.82 0.35 -16.52
CA SER A 174 -14.49 1.54 -15.99
C SER A 174 -13.89 1.97 -14.65
N MET A 175 -12.83 2.78 -14.68
CA MET A 175 -12.12 3.26 -13.48
C MET A 175 -12.98 4.14 -12.54
N GLN A 176 -14.14 4.62 -13.02
CA GLN A 176 -15.09 5.43 -12.24
C GLN A 176 -16.15 4.60 -11.54
N ASN A 177 -16.18 3.30 -11.75
CA ASN A 177 -17.22 2.44 -11.22
C ASN A 177 -16.67 1.15 -10.61
N VAL A 178 -15.46 1.21 -10.07
CA VAL A 178 -14.88 0.09 -9.34
C VAL A 178 -15.75 -0.23 -8.14
N VAL A 179 -15.99 -1.50 -7.89
CA VAL A 179 -16.81 -1.96 -6.76
C VAL A 179 -15.92 -2.66 -5.76
N LEU A 180 -15.96 -2.18 -4.53
CA LEU A 180 -15.41 -2.87 -3.37
C LEU A 180 -16.55 -3.60 -2.67
N VAL A 181 -16.42 -4.90 -2.49
CA VAL A 181 -17.34 -5.71 -1.68
C VAL A 181 -16.61 -6.10 -0.40
N ARG A 182 -17.21 -5.76 0.71
CA ARG A 182 -16.68 -6.01 2.06
C ARG A 182 -17.69 -6.77 2.90
N ARG A 183 -17.21 -7.67 3.71
CA ARG A 183 -18.06 -8.39 4.67
C ARG A 183 -18.32 -7.53 5.90
N ALA A 184 -19.59 -7.32 6.25
CA ALA A 184 -20.03 -6.62 7.46
C ALA A 184 -20.85 -7.59 8.32
N GLY A 185 -20.16 -8.32 9.21
CA GLY A 185 -20.79 -9.37 10.01
C GLY A 185 -21.25 -10.56 9.18
N ASP A 186 -22.56 -10.75 9.06
CA ASP A 186 -23.22 -11.84 8.32
C ASP A 186 -23.68 -11.44 6.91
N HIS A 187 -23.52 -10.19 6.51
CA HIS A 187 -23.90 -9.69 5.19
C HIS A 187 -22.69 -9.03 4.48
N TYR A 188 -22.89 -8.69 3.22
CA TYR A 188 -21.91 -8.04 2.37
C TYR A 188 -22.39 -6.67 1.95
N GLU A 189 -21.48 -5.71 2.01
CA GLU A 189 -21.71 -4.34 1.59
C GLU A 189 -20.90 -4.01 0.34
N GLY A 190 -21.53 -3.33 -0.62
CA GLY A 190 -20.89 -2.90 -1.86
C GLY A 190 -20.63 -1.39 -1.85
N TYR A 191 -19.39 -1.01 -2.07
CA TYR A 191 -18.98 0.41 -2.17
C TYR A 191 -18.52 0.71 -3.59
N ARG A 192 -18.95 1.85 -4.14
CA ARG A 192 -18.47 2.31 -5.44
C ARG A 192 -17.29 3.24 -5.23
N LEU A 193 -16.17 2.95 -5.90
CA LEU A 193 -14.93 3.73 -5.85
C LEU A 193 -14.72 4.45 -7.19
N PHE A 194 -14.31 5.72 -7.13
CA PHE A 194 -14.02 6.57 -8.29
C PHE A 194 -12.51 6.70 -8.49
N LEU A 195 -11.83 5.59 -8.80
CA LEU A 195 -10.36 5.54 -8.83
C LEU A 195 -9.72 6.36 -9.96
N LYS A 196 -10.51 6.83 -10.93
CA LYS A 196 -9.99 7.71 -11.99
C LYS A 196 -9.44 9.02 -11.44
N THR A 197 -10.07 9.58 -10.40
CA THR A 197 -9.61 10.82 -9.75
C THR A 197 -8.29 10.62 -9.00
N ALA A 198 -8.15 9.48 -8.34
CA ALA A 198 -6.89 9.10 -7.68
C ALA A 198 -5.75 8.88 -8.68
N LEU A 199 -6.02 8.24 -9.83
CA LEU A 199 -5.04 8.04 -10.90
C LEU A 199 -4.57 9.35 -11.54
N ASN A 200 -5.45 10.34 -11.65
CA ASN A 200 -5.10 11.67 -12.17
C ASN A 200 -4.36 12.54 -11.15
N GLY A 201 -4.31 12.13 -9.88
CA GLY A 201 -3.71 12.91 -8.80
C GLY A 201 -4.63 14.01 -8.24
N ASP A 202 -5.91 14.01 -8.62
CA ASP A 202 -6.86 15.05 -8.22
C ASP A 202 -7.43 14.81 -6.80
N ASP A 203 -7.74 13.53 -6.48
CA ASP A 203 -8.36 13.15 -5.21
C ASP A 203 -8.03 11.69 -4.85
N TYR A 204 -7.27 11.50 -3.79
CA TYR A 204 -6.90 10.18 -3.26
C TYR A 204 -7.87 9.62 -2.23
N THR A 205 -8.91 10.37 -1.83
CA THR A 205 -9.87 9.91 -0.81
C THR A 205 -10.69 8.71 -1.27
N GLN A 206 -10.74 8.47 -2.59
CA GLN A 206 -11.43 7.34 -3.20
C GLN A 206 -10.57 6.07 -3.27
N ASP A 207 -9.26 6.18 -3.03
CA ASP A 207 -8.36 5.04 -2.93
C ASP A 207 -8.34 4.50 -1.50
N VAL A 208 -9.38 3.73 -1.17
CA VAL A 208 -9.61 3.25 0.18
C VAL A 208 -8.66 2.11 0.56
N ALA A 209 -8.28 2.06 1.83
CA ALA A 209 -7.57 0.93 2.39
C ALA A 209 -8.47 -0.32 2.43
N LEU A 210 -7.93 -1.42 1.97
CA LEU A 210 -8.60 -2.71 1.94
C LEU A 210 -8.53 -3.40 3.31
N GLN A 211 -9.42 -4.34 3.51
CA GLN A 211 -9.45 -5.24 4.66
C GLN A 211 -9.28 -6.69 4.19
N PRO A 212 -8.88 -7.60 5.08
CA PRO A 212 -8.85 -9.03 4.76
C PRO A 212 -10.19 -9.52 4.22
N ASN A 213 -10.14 -10.31 3.15
CA ASN A 213 -11.29 -10.86 2.41
C ASN A 213 -12.12 -9.85 1.62
N ASP A 214 -11.63 -8.64 1.41
CA ASP A 214 -12.25 -7.70 0.48
C ASP A 214 -12.18 -8.21 -0.96
N VAL A 215 -13.21 -7.91 -1.75
CA VAL A 215 -13.26 -8.17 -3.18
C VAL A 215 -13.31 -6.87 -3.94
N VAL A 216 -12.31 -6.63 -4.78
CA VAL A 216 -12.25 -5.48 -5.69
C VAL A 216 -12.65 -5.94 -7.09
N TYR A 217 -13.76 -5.45 -7.58
CA TYR A 217 -14.27 -5.77 -8.91
C TYR A 217 -14.24 -4.56 -9.84
N VAL A 218 -13.59 -4.71 -10.98
CA VAL A 218 -13.48 -3.67 -12.01
C VAL A 218 -14.44 -3.99 -13.16
N PRO A 219 -15.50 -3.20 -13.38
CA PRO A 219 -16.46 -3.46 -14.46
C PRO A 219 -16.04 -2.80 -15.78
N LYS A 220 -16.61 -3.27 -16.90
CA LYS A 220 -16.49 -2.64 -18.22
C LYS A 220 -17.25 -1.32 -18.34
N SER A 221 -18.36 -1.17 -17.67
CA SER A 221 -19.27 -0.02 -17.80
C SER A 221 -19.92 0.35 -16.47
N ARG A 222 -20.72 1.43 -16.50
CA ARG A 222 -21.47 1.84 -15.31
C ARG A 222 -22.45 0.74 -14.89
N ILE A 223 -22.37 0.35 -13.63
CA ILE A 223 -23.25 -0.62 -13.01
C ILE A 223 -24.50 0.08 -12.50
N ALA A 224 -25.67 -0.33 -12.97
CA ALA A 224 -26.94 0.24 -12.55
C ALA A 224 -27.36 -0.19 -11.13
N ASN A 225 -27.11 -1.46 -10.77
CA ASN A 225 -27.46 -2.03 -9.46
C ASN A 225 -26.26 -2.71 -8.82
N LEU A 226 -25.72 -2.11 -7.77
CA LEU A 226 -24.64 -2.67 -6.96
C LEU A 226 -25.06 -3.98 -6.29
N ASP A 227 -26.26 -4.02 -5.73
CA ASP A 227 -26.79 -5.20 -5.02
C ASP A 227 -26.88 -6.45 -5.90
N LEU A 228 -27.15 -6.25 -7.19
CA LEU A 228 -27.24 -7.35 -8.16
C LEU A 228 -25.86 -7.93 -8.47
N ILE A 229 -24.81 -7.11 -8.44
CA ILE A 229 -23.44 -7.56 -8.62
C ILE A 229 -22.92 -8.26 -7.39
N VAL A 230 -23.15 -7.69 -6.21
CA VAL A 230 -22.79 -8.33 -4.94
C VAL A 230 -23.40 -9.73 -4.90
N SER A 231 -24.67 -9.90 -5.27
CA SER A 231 -25.33 -11.20 -5.26
C SER A 231 -24.87 -12.17 -6.35
N GLN A 232 -24.61 -11.69 -7.58
CA GLN A 232 -24.22 -12.55 -8.71
C GLN A 232 -22.74 -12.91 -8.74
N TYR A 233 -21.85 -11.97 -8.37
CA TYR A 233 -20.40 -12.21 -8.39
C TYR A 233 -19.91 -12.88 -7.12
N PHE A 234 -20.56 -12.62 -6.00
CA PHE A 234 -20.21 -13.25 -4.75
C PHE A 234 -20.36 -14.77 -4.79
N ASN A 235 -21.44 -15.26 -5.40
CA ASN A 235 -21.67 -16.70 -5.57
C ASN A 235 -20.72 -17.37 -6.58
N LYS A 236 -19.99 -16.59 -7.40
CA LYS A 236 -19.05 -17.12 -8.41
C LYS A 236 -17.59 -17.00 -8.03
N LEU A 237 -17.22 -16.01 -7.23
CA LEU A 237 -15.80 -15.72 -6.86
C LEU A 237 -15.37 -16.40 -5.56
N ILE A 238 -16.30 -16.68 -4.66
CA ILE A 238 -16.01 -17.43 -3.45
C ILE A 238 -16.38 -18.89 -3.71
N PRO A 239 -15.44 -19.82 -3.67
CA PRO A 239 -15.79 -21.22 -3.72
C PRO A 239 -16.78 -21.50 -2.59
N GLN A 240 -17.93 -22.07 -2.94
CA GLN A 240 -18.94 -22.52 -1.99
C GLN A 240 -18.26 -23.47 -1.02
N ILE A 241 -17.91 -22.99 0.16
CA ILE A 241 -17.59 -23.88 1.27
C ILE A 241 -18.91 -24.57 1.59
N PRO A 242 -19.06 -25.87 1.36
CA PRO A 242 -20.27 -26.57 1.77
C PRO A 242 -20.29 -26.52 3.30
N ILE A 243 -21.08 -25.59 3.85
CA ILE A 243 -21.46 -25.64 5.26
C ILE A 243 -22.43 -26.84 5.34
N GLY A 244 -21.85 -28.02 5.53
CA GLY A 244 -22.61 -29.19 5.94
C GLY A 244 -23.13 -28.92 7.35
N LEU A 245 -24.31 -28.36 7.44
CA LEU A 245 -25.11 -28.43 8.65
C LEU A 245 -25.58 -29.87 8.81
N PRO A 246 -25.17 -30.60 9.86
CA PRO A 246 -25.90 -31.78 10.23
C PRO A 246 -27.26 -31.32 10.77
N ILE A 247 -28.29 -31.61 10.01
CA ILE A 247 -29.66 -31.56 10.52
C ILE A 247 -29.82 -32.77 11.44
N PHE A 248 -29.80 -32.52 12.74
CA PHE A 248 -30.48 -33.35 13.73
C PHE A 248 -31.05 -32.44 14.81
#